data_a2f33ac6a9d73f8fdf919f4a42c34dfe
#
_entry.id   a2f33ac6a9d73f8fdf919f4a42c34dfe
#
_cell.length_a   1.000
_cell.length_b   1.000
_cell.length_c   1.000
_cell.angle_alpha   90.00
_cell.angle_beta   90.00
_cell.angle_gamma   90.00
#
_symmetry.space_group_name_H-M   'P 1'
#
loop_
_entity.id
_entity.type
_entity.pdbx_description
1 polymer ?
#
loop_
_entity_poly.entity_id
_entity_poly.type
_entity_poly.pdbx_seq_one_letter_code
_entity_poly.pdbx_strand_id
1 'polypeptide(L)'
;MRWKWMPLFLSVLSGSSLANAQNVRIGVLGILHPRQLTLVSRGGDAIVVTAAGQTLFVQPRSSTDSLEIRGSGDEVILGYAGKEIRTREFHAAGRNQDATEFVLSVPGKLERRYRGTLDVRIVDGVLVPVVTMDLETAVASVVQAESIAGTPLEALKAQAVVTRSYFVAGGGRHADFDFCDLTHCQFLREAPRPGSPVARAVAATRDLIITFDEKPVAAMFTRSCGGRTLTPADIGISSHGYPYFSVVCDFCYKNPVRWSRRVSPEDAVILSDHREAGRLAVDRRLGWNAVPSNNFKAQESGTEVILEGVGQGHGVGLCQRGATAMAEEGANFRKIIDHYFPNTSLGHVVPLPPQYSHMER
;
A
#
# COMPACT_ATOMS: atom_id res chain seq x y z
N MET A 1 -74.28 4.49 -8.20
CA MET A 1 -73.12 4.11 -7.37
C MET A 1 -71.84 4.34 -8.19
N ARG A 2 -71.08 5.42 -7.90
CA ARG A 2 -69.83 5.77 -8.60
C ARG A 2 -68.66 5.39 -7.73
N TRP A 3 -67.87 4.40 -8.12
CA TRP A 3 -66.63 3.99 -7.45
C TRP A 3 -65.49 4.91 -7.90
N LYS A 4 -64.89 5.64 -6.95
CA LYS A 4 -63.71 6.45 -7.13
C LYS A 4 -62.50 5.57 -6.99
N TRP A 5 -61.66 5.50 -8.02
CA TRP A 5 -60.34 4.93 -7.97
C TRP A 5 -59.34 5.93 -7.37
N MET A 6 -58.71 5.58 -6.27
CA MET A 6 -57.61 6.32 -5.64
C MET A 6 -56.29 5.74 -6.15
N PRO A 7 -55.39 6.53 -6.73
CA PRO A 7 -54.06 5.99 -7.10
C PRO A 7 -53.18 5.85 -5.85
N LEU A 8 -52.64 4.63 -5.66
CA LEU A 8 -51.63 4.32 -4.66
C LEU A 8 -50.30 4.93 -5.16
N PHE A 9 -49.82 5.97 -4.53
CA PHE A 9 -48.45 6.46 -4.71
C PHE A 9 -47.49 5.51 -3.99
N LEU A 10 -46.78 4.65 -4.76
CA LEU A 10 -45.63 3.93 -4.27
C LEU A 10 -44.44 4.92 -4.21
N SER A 11 -44.14 5.43 -3.03
CA SER A 11 -42.90 6.16 -2.76
C SER A 11 -41.75 5.15 -2.75
N VAL A 12 -40.99 5.14 -3.83
CA VAL A 12 -39.67 4.44 -3.89
C VAL A 12 -38.73 5.23 -2.99
N LEU A 13 -38.54 4.75 -1.78
CA LEU A 13 -37.44 5.17 -0.91
C LEU A 13 -36.14 4.65 -1.56
N SER A 14 -35.47 5.53 -2.31
CA SER A 14 -34.09 5.35 -2.70
C SER A 14 -33.23 5.42 -1.44
N GLY A 15 -33.08 4.28 -0.78
CA GLY A 15 -32.09 4.09 0.25
C GLY A 15 -30.70 4.23 -0.35
N SER A 16 -30.06 5.37 -0.11
CA SER A 16 -28.63 5.53 -0.33
C SER A 16 -27.96 4.53 0.60
N SER A 17 -27.56 3.37 0.08
CA SER A 17 -26.65 2.46 0.75
C SER A 17 -25.36 3.24 1.01
N LEU A 18 -25.14 3.70 2.22
CA LEU A 18 -23.82 4.07 2.69
C LEU A 18 -22.99 2.79 2.56
N ALA A 19 -22.24 2.67 1.46
CA ALA A 19 -21.26 1.63 1.29
C ALA A 19 -20.32 1.74 2.51
N ASN A 20 -20.33 0.73 3.39
CA ASN A 20 -19.34 0.64 4.46
C ASN A 20 -17.97 0.59 3.79
N ALA A 21 -17.25 1.70 3.80
CA ALA A 21 -15.91 1.78 3.27
C ALA A 21 -15.03 0.81 4.06
N GLN A 22 -14.44 -0.15 3.37
CA GLN A 22 -13.45 -1.04 3.99
C GLN A 22 -12.22 -0.19 4.32
N ASN A 23 -11.85 -0.15 5.60
CA ASN A 23 -10.66 0.53 6.06
C ASN A 23 -9.46 -0.43 6.09
N VAL A 24 -8.27 0.10 5.87
CA VAL A 24 -6.99 -0.60 5.99
C VAL A 24 -6.11 0.13 7.01
N ARG A 25 -5.43 -0.63 7.85
CA ARG A 25 -4.51 -0.13 8.88
C ARG A 25 -3.08 -0.28 8.39
N ILE A 26 -2.38 0.83 8.19
CA ILE A 26 -1.05 0.86 7.59
C ILE A 26 -0.05 1.44 8.59
N GLY A 27 0.93 0.62 8.99
CA GLY A 27 2.08 1.09 9.75
C GLY A 27 2.98 1.92 8.85
N VAL A 28 3.21 3.19 9.23
CA VAL A 28 3.95 4.15 8.41
C VAL A 28 5.24 4.59 9.08
N LEU A 29 6.23 5.03 8.27
CA LEU A 29 7.53 5.54 8.73
C LEU A 29 8.37 4.54 9.55
N GLY A 30 7.98 3.28 9.62
CA GLY A 30 8.62 2.25 10.47
C GLY A 30 10.10 2.02 10.15
N ILE A 31 10.52 2.16 8.90
CA ILE A 31 11.94 2.02 8.48
C ILE A 31 12.87 3.05 9.16
N LEU A 32 12.33 4.17 9.63
CA LEU A 32 13.09 5.25 10.27
C LEU A 32 13.25 5.03 11.76
N HIS A 33 12.60 4.01 12.34
CA HIS A 33 12.55 3.75 13.78
C HIS A 33 12.36 5.04 14.59
N PRO A 34 11.25 5.79 14.38
CA PRO A 34 11.10 7.13 14.89
C PRO A 34 10.98 7.13 16.42
N ARG A 35 11.77 7.97 17.08
CA ARG A 35 11.61 8.30 18.51
C ARG A 35 10.99 9.68 18.73
N GLN A 36 10.85 10.43 17.63
CA GLN A 36 10.19 11.72 17.61
C GLN A 36 9.43 11.89 16.31
N LEU A 37 8.22 12.42 16.41
CA LEU A 37 7.35 12.77 15.29
C LEU A 37 6.76 14.16 15.52
N THR A 38 6.33 14.81 14.45
CA THR A 38 5.46 15.99 14.51
C THR A 38 4.19 15.73 13.70
N LEU A 39 3.04 16.16 14.22
CA LEU A 39 1.74 16.07 13.56
C LEU A 39 1.19 17.47 13.32
N VAL A 40 0.83 17.76 12.08
CA VAL A 40 0.26 19.06 11.65
C VAL A 40 -1.05 18.81 10.90
N SER A 41 -2.10 19.58 11.23
CA SER A 41 -3.36 19.55 10.47
C SER A 41 -3.19 20.26 9.12
N ARG A 42 -3.75 19.67 8.05
CA ARG A 42 -3.72 20.22 6.68
C ARG A 42 -5.10 20.38 6.04
N GLY A 43 -6.12 19.77 6.58
CA GLY A 43 -7.47 19.76 6.00
C GLY A 43 -8.31 21.02 6.25
N GLY A 44 -7.75 22.07 6.86
CA GLY A 44 -8.51 23.25 7.29
C GLY A 44 -9.26 23.05 8.60
N ASP A 45 -9.46 21.81 9.04
CA ASP A 45 -10.12 21.45 10.31
C ASP A 45 -9.10 21.09 11.38
N ALA A 46 -9.48 21.25 12.64
CA ALA A 46 -8.68 20.81 13.78
C ALA A 46 -8.62 19.27 13.83
N ILE A 47 -7.45 18.75 14.16
CA ILE A 47 -7.31 17.34 14.53
C ILE A 47 -7.66 17.21 16.02
N VAL A 48 -8.53 16.27 16.32
CA VAL A 48 -8.90 15.89 17.69
C VAL A 48 -7.96 14.77 18.13
N VAL A 49 -7.16 15.03 19.15
CA VAL A 49 -6.23 14.04 19.73
C VAL A 49 -6.75 13.60 21.07
N THR A 50 -6.99 12.32 21.24
CA THR A 50 -7.45 11.70 22.51
C THR A 50 -6.31 10.87 23.09
N ALA A 51 -5.91 11.20 24.33
CA ALA A 51 -4.80 10.58 25.04
C ALA A 51 -5.03 10.60 26.55
N ALA A 52 -4.86 9.48 27.24
CA ALA A 52 -5.01 9.36 28.71
C ALA A 52 -6.32 10.01 29.24
N GLY A 53 -7.44 9.85 28.53
CA GLY A 53 -8.74 10.43 28.88
C GLY A 53 -8.85 11.95 28.65
N GLN A 54 -7.83 12.59 28.07
CA GLN A 54 -7.82 14.00 27.74
C GLN A 54 -7.99 14.20 26.23
N THR A 55 -8.50 15.39 25.86
CA THR A 55 -8.67 15.77 24.46
C THR A 55 -7.89 17.06 24.18
N LEU A 56 -7.10 17.03 23.10
CA LEU A 56 -6.42 18.19 22.53
C LEU A 56 -6.99 18.49 21.14
N PHE A 57 -7.02 19.77 20.80
CA PHE A 57 -7.43 20.24 19.46
C PHE A 57 -6.22 20.88 18.76
N VAL A 58 -5.59 20.13 17.84
CA VAL A 58 -4.47 20.64 17.04
C VAL A 58 -5.06 21.48 15.90
N GLN A 59 -4.88 22.80 15.99
CA GLN A 59 -5.46 23.76 15.06
C GLN A 59 -4.61 23.91 13.79
N PRO A 60 -5.22 24.17 12.63
CA PRO A 60 -4.51 24.37 11.35
C PRO A 60 -3.94 25.81 11.22
N ARG A 61 -3.41 26.43 12.26
CA ARG A 61 -3.14 27.88 12.29
C ARG A 61 -1.82 28.33 11.73
N SER A 62 -0.76 27.52 11.83
CA SER A 62 0.54 27.83 11.22
C SER A 62 1.45 26.61 11.20
N SER A 63 2.56 26.71 10.46
CA SER A 63 3.60 25.67 10.47
C SER A 63 4.28 25.49 11.83
N THR A 64 4.05 26.41 12.77
CA THR A 64 4.60 26.38 14.16
C THR A 64 3.66 25.68 15.14
N ASP A 65 2.39 25.45 14.78
CA ASP A 65 1.39 24.80 15.64
C ASP A 65 1.37 23.29 15.43
N SER A 66 2.51 22.63 15.57
CA SER A 66 2.62 21.18 15.49
C SER A 66 2.45 20.52 16.85
N LEU A 67 1.77 19.37 16.88
CA LEU A 67 1.83 18.47 18.01
C LEU A 67 3.19 17.75 17.96
N GLU A 68 4.00 17.96 18.98
CA GLU A 68 5.23 17.20 19.17
C GLU A 68 4.92 15.86 19.85
N ILE A 69 5.49 14.78 19.32
CA ILE A 69 5.30 13.41 19.79
C ILE A 69 6.69 12.83 20.06
N ARG A 70 6.98 12.45 21.30
CA ARG A 70 8.26 11.87 21.70
C ARG A 70 8.06 10.54 22.40
N GLY A 71 8.91 9.57 22.11
CA GLY A 71 8.99 8.30 22.83
C GLY A 71 10.01 8.41 23.98
N SER A 72 9.64 7.97 25.18
CA SER A 72 10.53 7.91 26.35
C SER A 72 10.21 6.69 27.21
N GLY A 73 11.09 5.69 27.22
CA GLY A 73 10.80 4.40 27.84
C GLY A 73 9.56 3.77 27.16
N ASP A 74 8.55 3.47 27.95
CA ASP A 74 7.27 2.89 27.49
C ASP A 74 6.16 3.95 27.32
N GLU A 75 6.52 5.23 27.37
CA GLU A 75 5.57 6.32 27.29
C GLU A 75 5.73 7.14 26.01
N VAL A 76 4.60 7.54 25.45
CA VAL A 76 4.46 8.59 24.43
C VAL A 76 4.22 9.91 25.16
N ILE A 77 5.03 10.91 24.87
CA ILE A 77 4.91 12.26 25.42
C ILE A 77 4.41 13.18 24.31
N LEU A 78 3.25 13.79 24.52
CA LEU A 78 2.62 14.75 23.62
C LEU A 78 2.85 16.16 24.13
N GLY A 79 3.44 17.02 23.31
CA GLY A 79 3.66 18.45 23.60
C GLY A 79 2.86 19.32 22.64
N TYR A 80 1.94 20.15 23.13
CA TYR A 80 1.15 21.08 22.32
C TYR A 80 0.73 22.33 23.10
N ALA A 81 1.01 23.51 22.56
CA ALA A 81 0.61 24.80 23.15
C ALA A 81 0.99 24.94 24.64
N GLY A 82 2.20 24.52 25.03
CA GLY A 82 2.71 24.56 26.39
C GLY A 82 2.13 23.50 27.34
N LYS A 83 1.30 22.59 26.87
CA LYS A 83 0.81 21.43 27.63
C LYS A 83 1.61 20.20 27.29
N GLU A 84 1.81 19.33 28.26
CA GLU A 84 2.41 18.01 28.09
C GLU A 84 1.44 16.94 28.60
N ILE A 85 1.23 15.87 27.80
CA ILE A 85 0.45 14.69 28.18
C ILE A 85 1.35 13.48 28.03
N ARG A 86 1.36 12.59 29.03
CA ARG A 86 2.05 11.30 29.00
C ARG A 86 1.02 10.18 28.88
N THR A 87 1.27 9.25 27.99
CA THR A 87 0.37 8.13 27.70
C THR A 87 1.16 6.96 27.12
N ARG A 88 0.55 5.78 27.01
CA ARG A 88 1.14 4.66 26.24
C ARG A 88 0.79 4.72 24.77
N GLU A 89 -0.35 5.33 24.47
CA GLU A 89 -0.88 5.45 23.10
C GLU A 89 -1.79 6.67 23.00
N PHE A 90 -2.02 7.14 21.79
CA PHE A 90 -3.02 8.16 21.50
C PHE A 90 -3.69 7.91 20.15
N HIS A 91 -4.90 8.43 20.00
CA HIS A 91 -5.66 8.47 18.77
C HIS A 91 -5.82 9.90 18.28
N ALA A 92 -5.70 10.11 16.96
CA ALA A 92 -5.91 11.40 16.31
C ALA A 92 -6.81 11.25 15.09
N ALA A 93 -7.87 12.06 15.03
CA ALA A 93 -8.87 12.02 13.96
C ALA A 93 -9.38 13.44 13.66
N GLY A 94 -10.19 13.59 12.62
CA GLY A 94 -11.00 14.78 12.42
C GLY A 94 -12.09 14.91 13.49
N ARG A 95 -12.89 15.97 13.40
CA ARG A 95 -14.10 16.10 14.22
C ARG A 95 -15.03 14.91 13.94
N ASN A 96 -15.77 14.46 14.94
CA ASN A 96 -16.66 13.30 14.86
C ASN A 96 -15.95 11.96 14.55
N GLN A 97 -14.65 11.85 14.84
CA GLN A 97 -13.83 10.67 14.55
C GLN A 97 -13.66 10.38 13.05
N ASP A 98 -13.90 11.36 12.19
CA ASP A 98 -13.78 11.21 10.75
C ASP A 98 -12.33 11.22 10.27
N ALA A 99 -12.09 10.66 9.08
CA ALA A 99 -10.81 10.76 8.39
C ALA A 99 -10.48 12.22 8.08
N THR A 100 -9.25 12.65 8.37
CA THR A 100 -8.77 14.01 8.11
C THR A 100 -7.44 14.01 7.38
N GLU A 101 -7.06 15.14 6.81
CA GLU A 101 -5.74 15.32 6.20
C GLU A 101 -4.75 15.87 7.22
N PHE A 102 -3.61 15.22 7.31
CA PHE A 102 -2.53 15.62 8.19
C PHE A 102 -1.16 15.35 7.57
N VAL A 103 -0.17 16.04 8.11
CA VAL A 103 1.25 15.78 7.82
C VAL A 103 1.87 15.16 9.05
N LEU A 104 2.53 14.04 8.87
CA LEU A 104 3.36 13.39 9.87
C LEU A 104 4.81 13.46 9.42
N SER A 105 5.68 13.97 10.29
CA SER A 105 7.09 14.17 9.97
C SER A 105 8.00 13.50 11.00
N VAL A 106 9.10 12.94 10.52
CA VAL A 106 10.26 12.60 11.35
C VAL A 106 11.25 13.77 11.23
N PRO A 107 11.47 14.56 12.30
CA PRO A 107 12.29 15.76 12.21
C PRO A 107 13.66 15.53 11.57
N GLY A 108 14.01 16.39 10.60
CA GLY A 108 15.27 16.32 9.85
C GLY A 108 15.41 15.15 8.88
N LYS A 109 14.38 14.30 8.71
CA LYS A 109 14.46 13.13 7.83
C LYS A 109 13.39 13.12 6.74
N LEU A 110 12.11 13.19 7.10
CA LEU A 110 11.02 12.95 6.17
C LEU A 110 9.73 13.59 6.65
N GLU A 111 8.98 14.13 5.70
CA GLU A 111 7.61 14.62 5.88
C GLU A 111 6.69 13.92 4.87
N ARG A 112 5.51 13.46 5.32
CA ARG A 112 4.51 12.85 4.46
C ARG A 112 3.10 13.29 4.84
N ARG A 113 2.27 13.47 3.83
CA ARG A 113 0.85 13.73 3.98
C ARG A 113 0.05 12.44 3.93
N TYR A 114 -0.93 12.35 4.83
CA TYR A 114 -1.87 11.24 4.90
C TYR A 114 -3.30 11.76 5.00
N ARG A 115 -4.24 10.91 4.66
CA ARG A 115 -5.66 11.11 4.88
C ARG A 115 -6.23 9.88 5.58
N GLY A 116 -6.78 10.06 6.79
CA GLY A 116 -7.29 8.98 7.61
C GLY A 116 -7.38 9.38 9.07
N THR A 117 -7.35 8.40 9.96
CA THR A 117 -7.08 8.58 11.39
C THR A 117 -5.69 8.06 11.72
N LEU A 118 -5.13 8.49 12.82
CA LEU A 118 -3.78 8.11 13.25
C LEU A 118 -3.80 7.56 14.68
N ASP A 119 -3.29 6.36 14.85
CA ASP A 119 -2.96 5.78 16.15
C ASP A 119 -1.44 5.74 16.30
N VAL A 120 -0.93 6.12 17.46
CA VAL A 120 0.50 6.01 17.75
C VAL A 120 0.67 5.38 19.13
N ARG A 121 1.50 4.36 19.18
CA ARG A 121 1.94 3.73 20.42
C ARG A 121 3.45 3.58 20.44
N ILE A 122 3.99 3.15 21.56
CA ILE A 122 5.42 2.89 21.71
C ILE A 122 5.65 1.37 21.85
N VAL A 123 6.63 0.84 21.14
CA VAL A 123 7.08 -0.54 21.22
C VAL A 123 8.60 -0.53 21.24
N ASP A 124 9.21 -1.09 22.27
CA ASP A 124 10.68 -1.14 22.45
C ASP A 124 11.36 0.24 22.29
N GLY A 125 10.73 1.29 22.82
CA GLY A 125 11.23 2.66 22.76
C GLY A 125 11.12 3.34 21.39
N VAL A 126 10.43 2.72 20.42
CA VAL A 126 10.17 3.24 19.08
C VAL A 126 8.69 3.58 18.92
N LEU A 127 8.38 4.74 18.36
CA LEU A 127 7.02 5.12 18.04
C LEU A 127 6.53 4.31 16.83
N VAL A 128 5.35 3.74 16.95
CA VAL A 128 4.69 2.96 15.89
C VAL A 128 3.44 3.71 15.43
N PRO A 129 3.56 4.59 14.43
CA PRO A 129 2.42 5.28 13.85
C PRO A 129 1.66 4.35 12.89
N VAL A 130 0.35 4.23 13.08
CA VAL A 130 -0.59 3.46 12.25
C VAL A 130 -1.65 4.40 11.70
N VAL A 131 -1.72 4.51 10.39
CA VAL A 131 -2.77 5.28 9.71
C VAL A 131 -3.88 4.33 9.27
N THR A 132 -5.10 4.60 9.73
CA THR A 132 -6.31 3.94 9.24
C THR A 132 -6.93 4.80 8.16
N MET A 133 -7.02 4.27 6.93
CA MET A 133 -7.57 4.99 5.78
C MET A 133 -8.54 4.09 5.00
N ASP A 134 -9.45 4.70 4.25
CA ASP A 134 -10.32 3.92 3.37
C ASP A 134 -9.51 3.24 2.25
N LEU A 135 -9.99 2.07 1.83
CA LEU A 135 -9.32 1.21 0.85
C LEU A 135 -8.97 1.96 -0.45
N GLU A 136 -9.88 2.79 -0.96
CA GLU A 136 -9.64 3.49 -2.24
C GLU A 136 -8.56 4.57 -2.09
N THR A 137 -8.49 5.24 -0.94
CA THR A 137 -7.40 6.16 -0.61
C THR A 137 -6.07 5.43 -0.54
N ALA A 138 -6.02 4.25 0.09
CA ALA A 138 -4.83 3.41 0.14
C ALA A 138 -4.39 2.95 -1.26
N VAL A 139 -5.33 2.44 -2.07
CA VAL A 139 -5.09 2.03 -3.46
C VAL A 139 -4.53 3.21 -4.28
N ALA A 140 -5.16 4.37 -4.19
CA ALA A 140 -4.72 5.55 -4.92
C ALA A 140 -3.30 5.99 -4.51
N SER A 141 -2.98 5.90 -3.22
CA SER A 141 -1.67 6.24 -2.67
C SER A 141 -0.55 5.30 -3.15
N VAL A 142 -0.84 4.01 -3.25
CA VAL A 142 0.10 3.00 -3.81
C VAL A 142 0.28 3.22 -5.31
N VAL A 143 -0.81 3.33 -6.08
CA VAL A 143 -0.72 3.54 -7.53
C VAL A 143 0.03 4.83 -7.85
N GLN A 144 -0.19 5.91 -7.08
CA GLN A 144 0.56 7.17 -7.24
C GLN A 144 2.04 6.99 -6.95
N ALA A 145 2.40 6.23 -5.91
CA ALA A 145 3.79 6.01 -5.52
C ALA A 145 4.57 5.13 -6.50
N GLU A 146 3.89 4.13 -7.08
CA GLU A 146 4.50 3.09 -7.92
C GLU A 146 4.45 3.40 -9.41
N SER A 147 3.57 4.31 -9.87
CA SER A 147 3.43 4.62 -11.28
C SER A 147 4.49 5.60 -11.78
N ILE A 148 4.89 5.43 -13.02
CA ILE A 148 5.75 6.40 -13.73
C ILE A 148 4.87 7.48 -14.36
N ALA A 149 5.38 8.70 -14.45
CA ALA A 149 4.71 9.78 -15.18
C ALA A 149 4.46 9.35 -16.65
N GLY A 150 3.26 9.60 -17.16
CA GLY A 150 2.88 9.21 -18.51
C GLY A 150 2.34 7.78 -18.65
N THR A 151 2.24 6.99 -17.57
CA THR A 151 1.63 5.65 -17.63
C THR A 151 0.20 5.75 -18.18
N PRO A 152 -0.16 4.96 -19.22
CA PRO A 152 -1.49 4.96 -19.82
C PRO A 152 -2.60 4.63 -18.83
N LEU A 153 -3.79 5.19 -19.05
CA LEU A 153 -4.94 5.03 -18.13
C LEU A 153 -5.32 3.56 -17.92
N GLU A 154 -5.26 2.72 -18.95
CA GLU A 154 -5.61 1.30 -18.84
C GLU A 154 -4.58 0.51 -18.00
N ALA A 155 -3.30 0.85 -18.08
CA ALA A 155 -2.28 0.29 -17.23
C ALA A 155 -2.45 0.73 -15.75
N LEU A 156 -2.81 2.01 -15.52
CA LEU A 156 -3.15 2.52 -14.17
C LEU A 156 -4.39 1.82 -13.59
N LYS A 157 -5.42 1.55 -14.41
CA LYS A 157 -6.61 0.79 -14.01
C LYS A 157 -6.24 -0.66 -13.61
N ALA A 158 -5.43 -1.34 -14.41
CA ALA A 158 -4.95 -2.68 -14.08
C ALA A 158 -4.17 -2.67 -12.77
N GLN A 159 -3.26 -1.71 -12.58
CA GLN A 159 -2.50 -1.54 -11.34
C GLN A 159 -3.43 -1.29 -10.14
N ALA A 160 -4.49 -0.48 -10.29
CA ALA A 160 -5.44 -0.20 -9.21
C ALA A 160 -6.20 -1.47 -8.77
N VAL A 161 -6.66 -2.29 -9.73
CA VAL A 161 -7.34 -3.56 -9.44
C VAL A 161 -6.39 -4.53 -8.73
N VAL A 162 -5.15 -4.67 -9.21
CA VAL A 162 -4.12 -5.53 -8.58
C VAL A 162 -3.82 -5.07 -7.16
N THR A 163 -3.59 -3.77 -6.96
CA THR A 163 -3.33 -3.18 -5.64
C THR A 163 -4.48 -3.42 -4.66
N ARG A 164 -5.72 -3.21 -5.11
CA ARG A 164 -6.93 -3.43 -4.29
C ARG A 164 -7.09 -4.91 -3.92
N SER A 165 -6.88 -5.81 -4.88
CA SER A 165 -6.94 -7.24 -4.64
C SER A 165 -5.96 -7.69 -3.56
N TYR A 166 -4.74 -7.16 -3.60
CA TYR A 166 -3.73 -7.43 -2.58
C TYR A 166 -4.18 -6.97 -1.19
N PHE A 167 -4.72 -5.76 -1.05
CA PHE A 167 -5.22 -5.27 0.24
C PHE A 167 -6.39 -6.12 0.76
N VAL A 168 -7.31 -6.51 -0.11
CA VAL A 168 -8.49 -7.31 0.29
C VAL A 168 -8.11 -8.73 0.69
N ALA A 169 -7.14 -9.35 -0.01
CA ALA A 169 -6.74 -10.73 0.23
C ALA A 169 -5.62 -10.90 1.25
N GLY A 170 -4.85 -9.87 1.53
CA GLY A 170 -3.51 -9.98 2.13
C GLY A 170 -3.31 -9.45 3.55
N GLY A 171 -4.36 -9.27 4.37
CA GLY A 171 -4.22 -8.78 5.76
C GLY A 171 -3.39 -9.68 6.68
N GLY A 172 -2.98 -9.16 7.85
CA GLY A 172 -2.41 -9.95 8.95
C GLY A 172 -0.91 -10.27 8.86
N ARG A 173 -0.13 -9.53 8.07
CA ARG A 173 1.34 -9.73 7.98
C ARG A 173 2.13 -9.15 9.15
N HIS A 174 1.52 -8.26 9.92
CA HIS A 174 2.13 -7.58 11.06
C HIS A 174 1.25 -7.77 12.30
N ALA A 175 1.86 -7.79 13.48
CA ALA A 175 1.11 -7.97 14.72
C ALA A 175 0.19 -6.78 15.06
N ASP A 176 0.55 -5.58 14.62
CA ASP A 176 -0.02 -4.32 15.11
C ASP A 176 -0.85 -3.56 14.08
N PHE A 177 -0.67 -3.90 12.79
CA PHE A 177 -1.35 -3.28 11.65
C PHE A 177 -1.43 -4.28 10.48
N ASP A 178 -2.22 -4.00 9.47
CA ASP A 178 -2.45 -4.94 8.38
C ASP A 178 -1.30 -4.94 7.36
N PHE A 179 -0.78 -3.74 7.02
CA PHE A 179 0.26 -3.52 6.02
C PHE A 179 1.27 -2.47 6.47
N CYS A 180 2.48 -2.49 5.93
CA CYS A 180 3.44 -1.40 6.07
C CYS A 180 3.53 -0.57 4.77
N ASP A 181 4.06 0.66 4.88
CA ASP A 181 4.23 1.61 3.78
C ASP A 181 5.48 1.34 2.91
N LEU A 182 6.03 0.12 2.96
CA LEU A 182 7.25 -0.29 2.27
C LEU A 182 6.95 -1.36 1.22
N THR A 183 7.92 -1.60 0.35
CA THR A 183 7.86 -2.68 -0.67
C THR A 183 7.72 -4.10 -0.10
N HIS A 184 7.91 -4.30 1.20
CA HIS A 184 7.57 -5.55 1.87
C HIS A 184 6.06 -5.86 1.78
N CYS A 185 5.20 -4.83 1.81
CA CYS A 185 3.77 -4.93 1.55
C CYS A 185 3.44 -4.25 0.21
N GLN A 186 3.17 -2.95 0.23
CA GLN A 186 3.02 -2.11 -0.96
C GLN A 186 3.56 -0.72 -0.64
N PHE A 187 4.43 -0.20 -1.51
CA PHE A 187 5.02 1.10 -1.30
C PHE A 187 3.95 2.20 -1.40
N LEU A 188 3.74 2.91 -0.30
CA LEU A 188 2.68 3.90 -0.16
C LEU A 188 3.27 5.28 0.12
N ARG A 189 2.71 6.29 -0.53
CA ARG A 189 2.98 7.70 -0.31
C ARG A 189 1.68 8.48 -0.17
N GLU A 190 1.72 9.79 -0.44
CA GLU A 190 0.52 10.61 -0.40
C GLU A 190 -0.46 10.27 -1.53
N ALA A 191 -1.75 10.43 -1.27
CA ALA A 191 -2.77 10.23 -2.27
C ALA A 191 -2.64 11.22 -3.45
N PRO A 192 -3.03 10.83 -4.68
CA PRO A 192 -2.96 11.70 -5.84
C PRO A 192 -3.91 12.88 -5.73
N ARG A 193 -3.60 13.96 -6.45
CA ARG A 193 -4.52 15.10 -6.57
C ARG A 193 -5.83 14.66 -7.24
N PRO A 194 -6.99 15.18 -6.80
CA PRO A 194 -8.27 14.95 -7.48
C PRO A 194 -8.18 15.24 -8.97
N GLY A 195 -8.82 14.39 -9.81
CA GLY A 195 -8.81 14.55 -11.27
C GLY A 195 -7.53 14.13 -11.99
N SER A 196 -6.46 13.75 -11.27
CA SER A 196 -5.26 13.18 -11.87
C SER A 196 -5.55 11.86 -12.62
N PRO A 197 -4.68 11.42 -13.55
CA PRO A 197 -4.85 10.12 -14.21
C PRO A 197 -4.99 8.95 -13.23
N VAL A 198 -4.22 8.95 -12.15
CA VAL A 198 -4.31 7.92 -11.09
C VAL A 198 -5.65 7.97 -10.38
N ALA A 199 -6.10 9.15 -9.95
CA ALA A 199 -7.40 9.30 -9.28
C ALA A 199 -8.56 8.81 -10.19
N ARG A 200 -8.50 9.13 -11.50
CA ARG A 200 -9.49 8.65 -12.49
C ARG A 200 -9.43 7.14 -12.68
N ALA A 201 -8.24 6.55 -12.73
CA ALA A 201 -8.09 5.10 -12.88
C ALA A 201 -8.68 4.34 -11.69
N VAL A 202 -8.38 4.77 -10.47
CA VAL A 202 -8.90 4.19 -9.23
C VAL A 202 -10.42 4.32 -9.16
N ALA A 203 -10.97 5.51 -9.43
CA ALA A 203 -12.42 5.74 -9.47
C ALA A 203 -13.13 4.88 -10.52
N ALA A 204 -12.54 4.72 -11.72
CA ALA A 204 -13.13 3.92 -12.81
C ALA A 204 -13.08 2.41 -12.56
N THR A 205 -12.32 1.95 -11.59
CA THR A 205 -12.19 0.54 -11.20
C THR A 205 -12.59 0.30 -9.75
N ARG A 206 -13.36 1.23 -9.16
CA ARG A 206 -13.79 1.16 -7.76
C ARG A 206 -14.38 -0.21 -7.47
N ASP A 207 -14.04 -0.76 -6.30
CA ASP A 207 -14.50 -2.04 -5.77
C ASP A 207 -14.14 -3.28 -6.62
N LEU A 208 -13.50 -3.13 -7.80
CA LEU A 208 -13.08 -4.27 -8.61
C LEU A 208 -11.83 -4.93 -8.03
N ILE A 209 -11.89 -6.26 -7.87
CA ILE A 209 -10.79 -7.11 -7.42
C ILE A 209 -10.63 -8.33 -8.34
N ILE A 210 -9.45 -8.94 -8.28
CA ILE A 210 -9.17 -10.23 -8.92
C ILE A 210 -9.61 -11.34 -7.97
N THR A 211 -10.34 -12.32 -8.49
CA THR A 211 -10.78 -13.52 -7.75
C THR A 211 -10.33 -14.78 -8.43
N PHE A 212 -10.06 -15.81 -7.65
CA PHE A 212 -9.79 -17.18 -8.08
C PHE A 212 -10.57 -18.12 -7.17
N ASP A 213 -11.37 -19.02 -7.74
CA ASP A 213 -12.30 -19.85 -6.98
C ASP A 213 -13.16 -19.03 -5.99
N GLU A 214 -13.71 -17.90 -6.49
CA GLU A 214 -14.54 -16.95 -5.73
C GLU A 214 -13.83 -16.22 -4.56
N LYS A 215 -12.54 -16.48 -4.34
CA LYS A 215 -11.74 -15.84 -3.28
C LYS A 215 -10.87 -14.72 -3.83
N PRO A 216 -10.68 -13.62 -3.09
CA PRO A 216 -9.76 -12.58 -3.49
C PRO A 216 -8.33 -13.10 -3.67
N VAL A 217 -7.67 -12.66 -4.73
CA VAL A 217 -6.26 -12.97 -5.00
C VAL A 217 -5.36 -11.92 -4.33
N ALA A 218 -4.37 -12.35 -3.56
CA ALA A 218 -3.30 -11.47 -3.07
C ALA A 218 -2.37 -11.07 -4.23
N ALA A 219 -2.93 -10.29 -5.18
CA ALA A 219 -2.30 -9.99 -6.46
C ALA A 219 -1.08 -9.09 -6.30
N MET A 220 0.05 -9.54 -6.81
CA MET A 220 1.34 -8.84 -6.75
C MET A 220 1.67 -8.15 -8.06
N PHE A 221 2.59 -7.19 -8.02
CA PHE A 221 3.12 -6.51 -9.20
C PHE A 221 4.61 -6.25 -9.07
N THR A 222 5.29 -6.12 -10.20
CA THR A 222 6.73 -5.87 -10.27
C THR A 222 7.04 -4.79 -11.31
N ARG A 223 8.11 -4.04 -11.13
CA ARG A 223 8.51 -2.97 -12.07
C ARG A 223 8.83 -3.51 -13.45
N SER A 224 9.65 -4.58 -13.53
CA SER A 224 10.07 -5.23 -14.78
C SER A 224 10.39 -6.69 -14.53
N CYS A 225 9.69 -7.61 -15.19
CA CYS A 225 9.86 -9.05 -14.99
C CYS A 225 11.10 -9.64 -15.71
N GLY A 226 11.75 -8.87 -16.60
CA GLY A 226 12.93 -9.36 -17.34
C GLY A 226 12.62 -10.27 -18.55
N GLY A 227 11.33 -10.37 -18.98
CA GLY A 227 10.89 -11.14 -20.14
C GLY A 227 9.89 -12.27 -19.82
N ARG A 228 9.89 -12.76 -18.59
CA ARG A 228 8.92 -13.73 -18.07
C ARG A 228 8.70 -13.48 -16.60
N THR A 229 7.45 -13.55 -16.13
CA THR A 229 7.14 -13.41 -14.72
C THR A 229 7.58 -14.65 -13.94
N LEU A 230 7.95 -14.46 -12.68
CA LEU A 230 8.22 -15.52 -11.71
C LEU A 230 6.93 -15.89 -10.97
N THR A 231 6.93 -17.06 -10.34
CA THR A 231 5.92 -17.47 -9.39
C THR A 231 6.37 -17.13 -7.96
N PRO A 232 5.47 -17.05 -6.97
CA PRO A 232 5.86 -16.88 -5.57
C PRO A 232 6.82 -17.99 -5.08
N ALA A 233 6.63 -19.22 -5.55
CA ALA A 233 7.50 -20.34 -5.20
C ALA A 233 8.94 -20.14 -5.65
N ASP A 234 9.17 -19.53 -6.83
CA ASP A 234 10.51 -19.25 -7.36
C ASP A 234 11.32 -18.29 -6.48
N ILE A 235 10.66 -17.49 -5.66
CA ILE A 235 11.28 -16.50 -4.77
C ILE A 235 10.99 -16.75 -3.28
N GLY A 236 10.46 -17.91 -2.94
CA GLY A 236 10.24 -18.36 -1.56
C GLY A 236 9.19 -17.61 -0.78
N ILE A 237 8.12 -17.12 -1.45
CA ILE A 237 6.96 -16.48 -0.79
C ILE A 237 5.68 -17.29 -1.02
N SER A 238 4.66 -17.06 -0.16
CA SER A 238 3.38 -17.75 -0.28
C SER A 238 2.56 -17.24 -1.48
N SER A 239 1.86 -18.14 -2.14
CA SER A 239 0.89 -17.81 -3.19
C SER A 239 -0.46 -17.34 -2.65
N HIS A 240 -0.73 -17.53 -1.36
CA HIS A 240 -2.02 -17.20 -0.72
C HIS A 240 -3.24 -17.73 -1.48
N GLY A 241 -3.17 -18.99 -1.95
CA GLY A 241 -4.31 -19.70 -2.58
C GLY A 241 -4.45 -19.53 -4.10
N TYR A 242 -3.75 -18.57 -4.73
CA TYR A 242 -3.69 -18.48 -6.18
C TYR A 242 -2.37 -19.09 -6.67
N PRO A 243 -2.39 -20.08 -7.60
CA PRO A 243 -1.18 -20.83 -7.96
C PRO A 243 -0.12 -20.00 -8.69
N TYR A 244 -0.46 -18.83 -9.19
CA TYR A 244 0.36 -18.00 -10.07
C TYR A 244 0.97 -18.78 -11.25
N PHE A 245 0.96 -18.17 -12.38
CA PHE A 245 1.55 -18.73 -13.58
C PHE A 245 2.68 -17.84 -14.07
N SER A 246 3.77 -18.46 -14.50
CA SER A 246 4.83 -17.75 -15.19
C SER A 246 4.37 -17.41 -16.61
N VAL A 247 4.19 -16.12 -16.92
CA VAL A 247 3.74 -15.65 -18.22
C VAL A 247 4.85 -14.93 -18.98
N VAL A 248 4.87 -15.07 -20.31
CA VAL A 248 5.80 -14.33 -21.16
C VAL A 248 5.36 -12.86 -21.22
N CYS A 249 6.30 -11.97 -21.05
CA CYS A 249 6.11 -10.54 -21.24
C CYS A 249 6.90 -10.10 -22.46
N ASP A 250 6.28 -10.02 -23.61
CA ASP A 250 6.93 -9.73 -24.90
C ASP A 250 7.72 -8.43 -24.90
N PHE A 251 7.19 -7.40 -24.25
CA PHE A 251 7.89 -6.12 -24.13
C PHE A 251 9.21 -6.28 -23.38
N CYS A 252 9.21 -6.89 -22.18
CA CYS A 252 10.42 -7.07 -21.39
C CYS A 252 11.38 -8.10 -22.02
N TYR A 253 10.88 -9.07 -22.78
CA TYR A 253 11.71 -9.99 -23.53
C TYR A 253 12.51 -9.27 -24.62
N LYS A 254 11.86 -8.39 -25.37
CA LYS A 254 12.49 -7.56 -26.41
C LYS A 254 13.32 -6.41 -25.85
N ASN A 255 12.93 -5.88 -24.67
CA ASN A 255 13.54 -4.69 -24.04
C ASN A 255 13.94 -4.98 -22.58
N PRO A 256 14.85 -5.94 -22.31
CA PRO A 256 15.21 -6.32 -20.96
C PRO A 256 15.96 -5.20 -20.22
N VAL A 257 15.62 -4.98 -18.96
CA VAL A 257 16.42 -4.16 -18.05
C VAL A 257 17.56 -5.05 -17.55
N ARG A 258 18.73 -4.92 -18.15
CA ARG A 258 19.93 -5.67 -17.75
C ARG A 258 20.68 -4.91 -16.67
N TRP A 259 21.29 -5.64 -15.75
CA TRP A 259 22.10 -5.08 -14.69
C TRP A 259 23.25 -6.02 -14.30
N SER A 260 24.31 -5.44 -13.77
CA SER A 260 25.43 -6.16 -13.17
C SER A 260 25.82 -5.49 -11.85
N ARG A 261 26.12 -6.29 -10.84
CA ARG A 261 26.54 -5.83 -9.50
C ARG A 261 27.66 -6.72 -8.97
N ARG A 262 28.53 -6.11 -8.15
CA ARG A 262 29.54 -6.86 -7.37
C ARG A 262 29.07 -6.92 -5.92
N VAL A 263 29.15 -8.07 -5.33
CA VAL A 263 28.80 -8.33 -3.94
C VAL A 263 29.91 -9.13 -3.24
N SER A 264 29.91 -9.10 -1.92
CA SER A 264 30.82 -9.95 -1.15
C SER A 264 30.40 -11.44 -1.26
N PRO A 265 31.32 -12.39 -1.01
CA PRO A 265 30.95 -13.80 -0.94
C PRO A 265 29.84 -14.09 0.09
N GLU A 266 29.83 -13.39 1.23
CA GLU A 266 28.79 -13.53 2.26
C GLU A 266 27.42 -13.10 1.72
N ASP A 267 27.35 -11.99 0.97
CA ASP A 267 26.12 -11.55 0.32
C ASP A 267 25.66 -12.53 -0.75
N ALA A 268 26.58 -13.07 -1.52
CA ALA A 268 26.27 -14.06 -2.54
C ALA A 268 25.67 -15.34 -1.95
N VAL A 269 26.14 -15.78 -0.77
CA VAL A 269 25.53 -16.90 -0.03
C VAL A 269 24.10 -16.60 0.39
N ILE A 270 23.82 -15.39 0.90
CA ILE A 270 22.45 -14.96 1.27
C ILE A 270 21.51 -14.95 0.04
N LEU A 271 22.05 -14.65 -1.13
CA LEU A 271 21.31 -14.54 -2.39
C LEU A 271 21.22 -15.86 -3.17
N SER A 272 21.91 -16.90 -2.77
CA SER A 272 22.10 -18.15 -3.55
C SER A 272 20.81 -18.91 -3.83
N ASP A 273 19.80 -18.78 -2.95
CA ASP A 273 18.50 -19.42 -3.11
C ASP A 273 17.46 -18.56 -3.86
N HIS A 274 17.87 -17.39 -4.34
CA HIS A 274 17.02 -16.41 -5.06
C HIS A 274 15.77 -15.94 -4.29
N ARG A 275 15.73 -16.14 -2.95
CA ARG A 275 14.58 -15.75 -2.15
C ARG A 275 14.47 -14.22 -2.02
N GLU A 276 13.23 -13.73 -2.06
CA GLU A 276 12.95 -12.31 -1.87
C GLU A 276 13.42 -11.79 -0.50
N ALA A 277 13.31 -12.61 0.53
CA ALA A 277 13.81 -12.28 1.87
C ALA A 277 15.32 -12.01 1.88
N GLY A 278 16.11 -12.83 1.19
CA GLY A 278 17.56 -12.66 1.04
C GLY A 278 17.91 -11.38 0.26
N ARG A 279 17.22 -11.14 -0.88
CA ARG A 279 17.39 -9.92 -1.67
C ARG A 279 17.12 -8.67 -0.84
N LEU A 280 16.00 -8.65 -0.11
CA LEU A 280 15.64 -7.50 0.75
C LEU A 280 16.60 -7.33 1.94
N ALA A 281 17.19 -8.41 2.47
CA ALA A 281 18.20 -8.33 3.53
C ALA A 281 19.48 -7.66 3.03
N VAL A 282 19.95 -8.04 1.84
CA VAL A 282 21.12 -7.42 1.20
C VAL A 282 20.84 -5.96 0.84
N ASP A 283 19.65 -5.65 0.26
CA ASP A 283 19.26 -4.29 -0.05
C ASP A 283 19.19 -3.36 1.18
N ARG A 284 18.77 -3.87 2.35
CA ARG A 284 18.78 -3.08 3.60
C ARG A 284 20.18 -2.73 4.08
N ARG A 285 21.15 -3.61 3.82
CA ARG A 285 22.55 -3.44 4.24
C ARG A 285 23.35 -2.58 3.27
N LEU A 286 23.23 -2.85 1.97
CA LEU A 286 24.02 -2.19 0.92
C LEU A 286 23.37 -0.96 0.33
N GLY A 287 22.08 -0.72 0.61
CA GLY A 287 21.28 0.34 0.05
C GLY A 287 20.21 -0.19 -0.89
N TRP A 288 19.15 0.59 -1.02
CA TRP A 288 18.01 0.25 -1.84
C TRP A 288 18.40 0.00 -3.30
N ASN A 289 17.91 -1.12 -3.87
CA ASN A 289 18.20 -1.54 -5.23
C ASN A 289 19.67 -1.96 -5.48
N ALA A 290 20.39 -2.36 -4.42
CA ALA A 290 21.70 -2.96 -4.55
C ALA A 290 21.63 -4.26 -5.38
N VAL A 291 20.56 -5.05 -5.19
CA VAL A 291 20.20 -6.21 -6.01
C VAL A 291 18.86 -5.93 -6.70
N PRO A 292 18.86 -5.47 -7.96
CA PRO A 292 17.67 -4.95 -8.62
C PRO A 292 16.54 -5.96 -8.82
N SER A 293 16.81 -7.27 -8.95
CA SER A 293 15.78 -8.30 -9.13
C SER A 293 16.26 -9.67 -8.62
N ASN A 294 15.33 -10.63 -8.49
CA ASN A 294 15.61 -12.02 -8.14
C ASN A 294 16.07 -12.86 -9.35
N ASN A 295 15.99 -12.31 -10.56
CA ASN A 295 16.37 -13.01 -11.79
C ASN A 295 17.81 -12.67 -12.20
N PHE A 296 18.79 -13.40 -11.64
CA PHE A 296 20.22 -13.20 -11.91
C PHE A 296 20.99 -14.52 -11.91
N LYS A 297 22.22 -14.46 -12.41
CA LYS A 297 23.25 -15.49 -12.27
C LYS A 297 24.41 -14.91 -11.46
N ALA A 298 25.05 -15.74 -10.66
CA ALA A 298 26.23 -15.38 -9.89
C ALA A 298 27.48 -16.06 -10.48
N GLN A 299 28.59 -15.34 -10.55
CA GLN A 299 29.89 -15.84 -11.01
C GLN A 299 30.99 -15.34 -10.08
N GLU A 300 31.82 -16.24 -9.58
CA GLU A 300 32.98 -15.88 -8.80
C GLU A 300 34.00 -15.09 -9.63
N SER A 301 34.57 -14.05 -9.05
CA SER A 301 35.58 -13.20 -9.67
C SER A 301 36.59 -12.69 -8.64
N GLY A 302 37.63 -13.47 -8.42
CA GLY A 302 38.65 -13.21 -7.39
C GLY A 302 38.07 -13.26 -5.98
N THR A 303 38.11 -12.13 -5.27
CA THR A 303 37.57 -11.99 -3.90
C THR A 303 36.11 -11.51 -3.86
N GLU A 304 35.46 -11.32 -5.01
CA GLU A 304 34.10 -10.84 -5.13
C GLU A 304 33.25 -11.81 -5.97
N VAL A 305 31.93 -11.64 -5.92
CA VAL A 305 30.97 -12.32 -6.78
C VAL A 305 30.29 -11.29 -7.68
N ILE A 306 30.30 -11.54 -8.98
CA ILE A 306 29.58 -10.74 -9.96
C ILE A 306 28.19 -11.34 -10.12
N LEU A 307 27.16 -10.52 -9.90
CA LEU A 307 25.78 -10.82 -10.21
C LEU A 307 25.40 -10.17 -11.54
N GLU A 308 24.91 -10.96 -12.49
CA GLU A 308 24.37 -10.48 -13.76
C GLU A 308 22.90 -10.85 -13.85
N GLY A 309 22.03 -9.87 -13.99
CA GLY A 309 20.59 -10.09 -13.93
C GLY A 309 19.78 -9.28 -14.90
N VAL A 310 18.48 -9.59 -14.93
CA VAL A 310 17.47 -8.90 -15.74
C VAL A 310 16.24 -8.59 -14.91
N GLY A 311 15.58 -7.48 -15.24
CA GLY A 311 14.37 -7.06 -14.55
C GLY A 311 14.63 -6.08 -13.39
N GLN A 312 13.56 -5.75 -12.68
CA GLN A 312 13.55 -4.89 -11.49
C GLN A 312 12.37 -5.23 -10.60
N GLY A 313 12.64 -5.53 -9.32
CA GLY A 313 11.68 -6.02 -8.35
C GLY A 313 11.64 -7.55 -8.30
N HIS A 314 10.66 -8.11 -7.61
CA HIS A 314 10.56 -9.54 -7.33
C HIS A 314 10.11 -10.42 -8.53
N GLY A 315 9.68 -9.83 -9.62
CA GLY A 315 9.33 -10.54 -10.85
C GLY A 315 7.94 -11.21 -10.88
N VAL A 316 7.16 -11.22 -9.80
CA VAL A 316 5.87 -11.92 -9.69
C VAL A 316 4.69 -11.03 -10.05
N GLY A 317 3.68 -11.60 -10.71
CA GLY A 317 2.40 -10.97 -11.01
C GLY A 317 2.46 -9.95 -12.14
N LEU A 318 1.73 -8.84 -12.04
CA LEU A 318 1.66 -7.82 -13.08
C LEU A 318 3.01 -7.12 -13.28
N CYS A 319 3.54 -7.19 -14.51
CA CYS A 319 4.72 -6.39 -14.89
C CYS A 319 4.28 -4.99 -15.31
N GLN A 320 4.66 -3.94 -14.57
CA GLN A 320 4.28 -2.56 -14.86
C GLN A 320 4.72 -2.09 -16.25
N ARG A 321 5.96 -2.42 -16.66
CA ARG A 321 6.46 -2.07 -17.99
C ARG A 321 5.70 -2.81 -19.11
N GLY A 322 5.41 -4.09 -18.92
CA GLY A 322 4.62 -4.85 -19.87
C GLY A 322 3.18 -4.40 -19.96
N ALA A 323 2.55 -4.10 -18.82
CA ALA A 323 1.19 -3.54 -18.77
C ALA A 323 1.10 -2.18 -19.49
N THR A 324 2.13 -1.32 -19.32
CA THR A 324 2.25 -0.05 -20.04
C THR A 324 2.29 -0.29 -21.55
N ALA A 325 3.16 -1.17 -22.04
CA ALA A 325 3.27 -1.48 -23.46
C ALA A 325 1.98 -2.06 -24.03
N MET A 326 1.33 -3.01 -23.33
CA MET A 326 0.04 -3.56 -23.75
C MET A 326 -1.05 -2.46 -23.84
N ALA A 327 -1.07 -1.51 -22.92
CA ALA A 327 -2.01 -0.40 -22.96
C ALA A 327 -1.72 0.58 -24.10
N GLU A 328 -0.45 0.84 -24.43
CA GLU A 328 -0.01 1.63 -25.59
C GLU A 328 -0.40 0.97 -26.91
N GLU A 329 -0.43 -0.37 -26.96
CA GLU A 329 -0.92 -1.20 -28.07
C GLU A 329 -2.45 -1.33 -28.10
N GLY A 330 -3.19 -0.64 -27.22
CA GLY A 330 -4.66 -0.60 -27.20
C GLY A 330 -5.35 -1.67 -26.34
N ALA A 331 -4.60 -2.43 -25.52
CA ALA A 331 -5.22 -3.34 -24.58
C ALA A 331 -5.90 -2.57 -23.43
N ASN A 332 -7.15 -2.95 -23.11
CA ASN A 332 -7.82 -2.45 -21.93
C ASN A 332 -7.31 -3.15 -20.65
N PHE A 333 -7.65 -2.61 -19.49
CA PHE A 333 -7.17 -3.13 -18.19
C PHE A 333 -7.58 -4.59 -17.94
N ARG A 334 -8.73 -5.06 -18.46
CA ARG A 334 -9.19 -6.45 -18.31
C ARG A 334 -8.25 -7.39 -19.04
N LYS A 335 -7.94 -7.10 -20.31
CA LYS A 335 -6.98 -7.88 -21.11
C LYS A 335 -5.59 -7.90 -20.46
N ILE A 336 -5.16 -6.81 -19.84
CA ILE A 336 -3.88 -6.76 -19.10
C ILE A 336 -3.94 -7.68 -17.88
N ILE A 337 -5.01 -7.65 -17.09
CA ILE A 337 -5.20 -8.53 -15.93
C ILE A 337 -5.26 -9.99 -16.38
N ASP A 338 -6.05 -10.34 -17.38
CA ASP A 338 -6.18 -11.70 -17.89
C ASP A 338 -4.83 -12.28 -18.33
N HIS A 339 -3.95 -11.43 -18.90
CA HIS A 339 -2.60 -11.84 -19.30
C HIS A 339 -1.71 -12.21 -18.12
N TYR A 340 -1.69 -11.38 -17.05
CA TYR A 340 -0.79 -11.59 -15.90
C TYR A 340 -1.38 -12.49 -14.82
N PHE A 341 -2.69 -12.66 -14.79
CA PHE A 341 -3.43 -13.48 -13.84
C PHE A 341 -4.39 -14.43 -14.60
N PRO A 342 -3.86 -15.39 -15.37
CA PRO A 342 -4.71 -16.32 -16.12
C PRO A 342 -5.58 -17.17 -15.18
N ASN A 343 -6.74 -17.58 -15.67
CA ASN A 343 -7.74 -18.38 -14.96
C ASN A 343 -8.39 -17.66 -13.76
N THR A 344 -8.31 -16.33 -13.70
CA THR A 344 -9.00 -15.52 -12.69
C THR A 344 -10.24 -14.84 -13.27
N SER A 345 -11.06 -14.30 -12.39
CA SER A 345 -12.22 -13.48 -12.73
C SER A 345 -12.13 -12.12 -12.03
N LEU A 346 -12.87 -11.13 -12.52
CA LEU A 346 -13.08 -9.88 -11.81
C LEU A 346 -14.33 -10.00 -10.95
N GLY A 347 -14.16 -9.82 -9.66
CA GLY A 347 -15.21 -9.71 -8.66
C GLY A 347 -15.28 -8.30 -8.07
N HIS A 348 -16.12 -8.14 -7.07
CA HIS A 348 -16.25 -6.90 -6.32
C HIS A 348 -15.91 -7.12 -4.85
N VAL A 349 -15.40 -6.08 -4.20
CA VAL A 349 -15.23 -6.06 -2.76
C VAL A 349 -16.61 -6.22 -2.11
N VAL A 350 -16.78 -7.27 -1.32
CA VAL A 350 -17.98 -7.46 -0.52
C VAL A 350 -17.75 -6.73 0.81
N PRO A 351 -18.57 -5.72 1.17
CA PRO A 351 -18.47 -5.07 2.46
C PRO A 351 -18.61 -6.12 3.57
N LEU A 352 -17.68 -6.17 4.50
CA LEU A 352 -17.84 -7.01 5.71
C LEU A 352 -19.06 -6.49 6.50
N PRO A 353 -19.97 -7.38 6.94
CA PRO A 353 -21.06 -6.96 7.80
C PRO A 353 -20.47 -6.34 9.08
N PRO A 354 -21.11 -5.30 9.66
CA PRO A 354 -20.58 -4.50 10.77
C PRO A 354 -20.19 -5.31 12.04
N GLN A 355 -20.60 -6.55 12.13
CA GLN A 355 -20.45 -7.39 13.33
C GLN A 355 -19.11 -8.14 13.44
N TYR A 356 -18.28 -8.16 12.40
CA TYR A 356 -17.02 -8.93 12.41
C TYR A 356 -15.75 -8.12 12.67
N SER A 357 -15.84 -6.80 12.83
CA SER A 357 -14.66 -5.94 13.06
C SER A 357 -14.06 -6.09 14.47
N HIS A 358 -14.65 -6.86 15.38
CA HIS A 358 -14.21 -6.97 16.78
C HIS A 358 -14.14 -8.40 17.38
N MET A 359 -14.30 -9.47 16.59
CA MET A 359 -14.44 -10.82 17.18
C MET A 359 -13.35 -11.85 16.80
N GLU A 360 -12.33 -11.50 16.04
CA GLU A 360 -11.21 -12.43 15.85
C GLU A 360 -9.87 -11.70 15.99
N ARG A 361 -9.40 -11.65 17.23
CA ARG A 361 -7.99 -11.47 17.60
C ARG A 361 -7.67 -12.35 18.79
#